data_84cc0608e7d30cb39a4412ae01988d16
#
_entry.id   84cc0608e7d30cb39a4412ae01988d16
#
_cell.length_a   1.000
_cell.length_b   1.000
_cell.length_c   1.000
_cell.angle_alpha   90.00
_cell.angle_beta   90.00
_cell.angle_gamma   90.00
#
_symmetry.space_group_name_H-M   'P 1'
#
loop_
_entity.id
_entity.type
_entity.pdbx_description
1 polymer ?
#
loop_
_entity_poly.entity_id
_entity_poly.type
_entity_poly.pdbx_seq_one_letter_code
_entity_poly.pdbx_strand_id
1 'polypeptide(L)'
;NVTSKKVKQSFTADELKIGDYFYSDGTWSDGGLRKIYTDGSMKIASPKPAPVLQTKSEIERRVIGIVFQTDPSRIGTAEKSKLGEGNVHGLVMALKNTATDIQWSHEENNLEDVKDCWSKSEIYSDISGLHNYTKILDHANSIGGIEAYPAFEAVEKWNDMYSINEYRPPRNTTGWFIPSSGQWWDILQNLGGCPAMADKGQQTSSDYGDFRWLGQGDVP
;
A
#
# COMPACT_ATOMS: atom_id res chain seq x y z
N ASN A 1 31.88 17.51 11.97
CA ASN A 1 30.70 17.17 12.79
C ASN A 1 29.80 16.25 11.98
N VAL A 2 29.89 14.95 12.24
CA VAL A 2 28.92 13.98 11.73
C VAL A 2 27.70 14.10 12.62
N THR A 3 26.70 14.85 12.18
CA THR A 3 25.40 14.90 12.86
C THR A 3 24.79 13.49 12.73
N SER A 4 24.67 12.78 13.82
CA SER A 4 24.04 11.46 13.83
C SER A 4 22.56 11.61 13.41
N LYS A 5 22.15 10.91 12.35
CA LYS A 5 20.76 10.91 11.90
C LYS A 5 19.84 10.36 12.99
N LYS A 6 18.74 11.05 13.26
CA LYS A 6 17.74 10.59 14.24
C LYS A 6 16.96 9.40 13.68
N VAL A 7 16.96 8.29 14.40
CA VAL A 7 16.21 7.09 14.03
C VAL A 7 14.72 7.30 14.31
N LYS A 8 13.87 7.04 13.32
CA LYS A 8 12.40 7.03 13.43
C LYS A 8 11.91 5.63 13.85
N GLN A 9 12.40 4.59 13.20
CA GLN A 9 12.03 3.19 13.45
C GLN A 9 13.24 2.27 13.29
N SER A 10 13.28 1.18 14.05
CA SER A 10 14.27 0.09 13.92
C SER A 10 13.54 -1.24 13.86
N PHE A 11 14.09 -2.19 13.08
CA PHE A 11 13.48 -3.48 12.80
C PHE A 11 14.49 -4.61 12.98
N THR A 12 13.99 -5.78 13.36
CA THR A 12 14.75 -7.04 13.37
C THR A 12 14.44 -7.85 12.11
N ALA A 13 15.28 -8.84 11.78
CA ALA A 13 15.12 -9.61 10.56
C ALA A 13 13.96 -10.62 10.62
N ASP A 14 13.56 -11.02 11.83
CA ASP A 14 12.60 -12.08 12.13
C ASP A 14 11.17 -11.58 12.37
N GLU A 15 10.96 -10.28 12.46
CA GLU A 15 9.63 -9.67 12.55
C GLU A 15 9.08 -9.28 11.18
N LEU A 16 7.74 -9.33 11.01
CA LEU A 16 7.07 -8.72 9.87
C LEU A 16 7.25 -7.21 9.95
N LYS A 17 7.76 -6.62 8.89
CA LYS A 17 8.08 -5.19 8.86
C LYS A 17 7.93 -4.58 7.49
N ILE A 18 7.97 -3.27 7.47
CA ILE A 18 8.03 -2.48 6.24
C ILE A 18 9.23 -2.95 5.40
N GLY A 19 9.04 -3.07 4.09
CA GLY A 19 10.06 -3.51 3.14
C GLY A 19 10.17 -5.04 2.97
N ASP A 20 9.40 -5.83 3.70
CA ASP A 20 9.40 -7.29 3.55
C ASP A 20 8.73 -7.74 2.25
N TYR A 21 9.26 -8.81 1.68
CA TYR A 21 8.66 -9.47 0.52
C TYR A 21 7.38 -10.19 0.92
N PHE A 22 6.31 -9.95 0.16
CA PHE A 22 5.05 -10.66 0.31
C PHE A 22 4.83 -11.56 -0.91
N TYR A 23 4.43 -12.81 -0.65
CA TYR A 23 4.38 -13.86 -1.66
C TYR A 23 2.98 -14.27 -2.07
N SER A 24 2.88 -14.88 -3.23
CA SER A 24 1.64 -15.41 -3.83
C SER A 24 0.95 -16.51 -3.00
N ASP A 25 1.63 -17.10 -2.03
CA ASP A 25 1.08 -18.08 -1.08
C ASP A 25 0.60 -17.45 0.25
N GLY A 26 0.71 -16.12 0.40
CA GLY A 26 0.33 -15.39 1.61
C GLY A 26 1.38 -15.38 2.71
N THR A 27 2.57 -15.87 2.44
CA THR A 27 3.71 -15.79 3.35
C THR A 27 4.57 -14.55 3.07
N TRP A 28 5.55 -14.29 3.92
CA TRP A 28 6.47 -13.18 3.82
C TRP A 28 7.91 -13.62 4.15
N SER A 29 8.88 -12.80 3.77
CA SER A 29 10.26 -12.93 4.22
C SER A 29 10.96 -11.59 4.31
N ASP A 30 12.07 -11.57 5.04
CA ASP A 30 12.88 -10.38 5.28
C ASP A 30 13.33 -9.70 3.98
N GLY A 31 12.90 -8.47 3.77
CA GLY A 31 13.32 -7.61 2.65
C GLY A 31 14.56 -6.77 2.95
N GLY A 32 15.11 -6.88 4.16
CA GLY A 32 16.40 -6.28 4.53
C GLY A 32 16.31 -4.92 5.22
N LEU A 33 15.15 -4.30 5.35
CA LEU A 33 15.04 -3.01 6.04
C LEU A 33 15.39 -3.17 7.53
N ARG A 34 16.27 -2.29 8.04
CA ARG A 34 16.73 -2.29 9.44
C ARG A 34 16.40 -1.00 10.18
N LYS A 35 16.42 0.14 9.52
CA LYS A 35 16.07 1.43 10.12
C LYS A 35 15.45 2.37 9.10
N ILE A 36 14.51 3.17 9.56
CA ILE A 36 14.04 4.37 8.87
C ILE A 36 14.46 5.57 9.73
N TYR A 37 15.02 6.56 9.11
CA TYR A 37 15.43 7.80 9.77
C TYR A 37 14.39 8.90 9.54
N THR A 38 14.40 9.92 10.39
CA THR A 38 13.43 11.04 10.32
C THR A 38 13.55 11.88 9.05
N ASP A 39 14.68 11.81 8.37
CA ASP A 39 14.90 12.45 7.07
C ASP A 39 14.43 11.61 5.88
N GLY A 40 13.81 10.46 6.13
CA GLY A 40 13.33 9.53 5.11
C GLY A 40 14.38 8.53 4.62
N SER A 41 15.65 8.72 4.95
CA SER A 41 16.66 7.74 4.57
C SER A 41 16.51 6.42 5.31
N MET A 42 17.01 5.34 4.71
CA MET A 42 16.84 3.98 5.22
C MET A 42 18.21 3.29 5.39
N LYS A 43 18.26 2.36 6.34
CA LYS A 43 19.37 1.41 6.46
C LYS A 43 18.87 0.03 6.06
N ILE A 44 19.47 -0.51 5.02
CA ILE A 44 19.22 -1.87 4.52
C ILE A 44 20.34 -2.78 4.99
N ALA A 45 20.02 -4.06 5.22
CA ALA A 45 21.01 -5.11 5.52
C ALA A 45 22.00 -5.27 4.36
N SER A 46 23.24 -5.57 4.68
CA SER A 46 24.28 -5.86 3.69
C SER A 46 24.92 -7.22 4.03
N PRO A 47 24.80 -8.23 3.14
CA PRO A 47 24.03 -8.20 1.89
C PRO A 47 22.52 -8.07 2.12
N LYS A 48 21.79 -7.52 1.14
CA LYS A 48 20.33 -7.49 1.15
C LYS A 48 19.82 -8.93 1.01
N PRO A 49 18.87 -9.38 1.86
CA PRO A 49 18.27 -10.70 1.72
C PRO A 49 17.60 -10.87 0.35
N ALA A 50 17.84 -12.01 -0.28
CA ALA A 50 17.15 -12.38 -1.53
C ALA A 50 15.75 -12.93 -1.23
N PRO A 51 14.78 -12.79 -2.16
CA PRO A 51 13.51 -13.46 -2.05
C PRO A 51 13.66 -14.98 -1.95
N VAL A 52 12.83 -15.62 -1.14
CA VAL A 52 12.78 -17.08 -0.99
C VAL A 52 11.66 -17.61 -1.88
N LEU A 53 11.98 -18.03 -3.11
CA LEU A 53 10.99 -18.37 -4.13
C LEU A 53 10.51 -19.84 -4.05
N GLN A 54 11.23 -20.71 -3.32
CA GLN A 54 10.85 -22.09 -3.16
C GLN A 54 10.49 -22.41 -1.71
N THR A 55 9.47 -23.24 -1.52
CA THR A 55 9.05 -23.75 -0.23
C THR A 55 9.69 -25.12 0.03
N LYS A 56 9.52 -25.67 1.25
CA LYS A 56 9.96 -27.04 1.59
C LYS A 56 9.29 -28.13 0.75
N SER A 57 8.14 -27.82 0.14
CA SER A 57 7.42 -28.69 -0.79
C SER A 57 7.82 -28.49 -2.25
N GLU A 58 8.88 -27.71 -2.52
CA GLU A 58 9.38 -27.38 -3.87
C GLU A 58 8.35 -26.62 -4.75
N ILE A 59 7.30 -26.09 -4.14
CA ILE A 59 6.33 -25.25 -4.84
C ILE A 59 6.95 -23.86 -4.98
N GLU A 60 7.13 -23.43 -6.22
CA GLU A 60 7.56 -22.09 -6.53
C GLU A 60 6.51 -21.07 -6.07
N ARG A 61 6.96 -20.07 -5.33
CA ARG A 61 6.17 -18.91 -4.96
C ARG A 61 6.77 -17.66 -5.57
N ARG A 62 5.95 -16.65 -5.82
CA ARG A 62 6.39 -15.38 -6.42
C ARG A 62 6.23 -14.27 -5.43
N VAL A 63 7.13 -13.29 -5.47
CA VAL A 63 6.92 -12.02 -4.79
C VAL A 63 5.85 -11.25 -5.56
N ILE A 64 4.74 -10.94 -4.91
CA ILE A 64 3.64 -10.17 -5.50
C ILE A 64 3.51 -8.76 -4.93
N GLY A 65 4.22 -8.47 -3.84
CA GLY A 65 4.17 -7.15 -3.23
C GLY A 65 5.24 -6.96 -2.15
N ILE A 66 5.30 -5.73 -1.66
CA ILE A 66 6.17 -5.29 -0.56
C ILE A 66 5.29 -4.74 0.57
N VAL A 67 5.58 -5.14 1.79
CA VAL A 67 4.90 -4.61 2.98
C VAL A 67 5.24 -3.14 3.16
N PHE A 68 4.24 -2.25 3.19
CA PHE A 68 4.47 -0.82 3.34
C PHE A 68 3.99 -0.24 4.66
N GLN A 69 3.15 -0.97 5.41
CA GLN A 69 2.62 -0.51 6.69
C GLN A 69 2.39 -1.69 7.62
N THR A 70 2.83 -1.57 8.87
CA THR A 70 2.61 -2.56 9.95
C THR A 70 2.09 -1.94 11.24
N ASP A 71 1.91 -0.62 11.28
CA ASP A 71 1.30 0.07 12.43
C ASP A 71 -0.21 -0.17 12.42
N PRO A 72 -0.78 -0.84 13.44
CA PRO A 72 -2.22 -1.12 13.53
C PRO A 72 -3.09 0.13 13.51
N SER A 73 -2.56 1.28 13.97
CA SER A 73 -3.28 2.57 13.93
C SER A 73 -3.42 3.16 12.53
N ARG A 74 -2.63 2.66 11.57
CA ARG A 74 -2.63 3.06 10.17
C ARG A 74 -3.30 2.03 9.25
N ILE A 75 -3.91 0.99 9.80
CA ILE A 75 -4.70 0.00 9.07
C ILE A 75 -6.18 0.34 9.24
N GLY A 76 -6.90 0.43 8.15
CA GLY A 76 -8.30 0.84 8.13
C GLY A 76 -9.24 -0.15 8.83
N THR A 77 -10.40 0.36 9.25
CA THR A 77 -11.41 -0.46 9.92
C THR A 77 -12.00 -1.52 8.98
N ALA A 78 -12.13 -1.23 7.69
CA ALA A 78 -12.68 -2.17 6.71
C ALA A 78 -11.80 -3.42 6.56
N GLU A 79 -10.47 -3.26 6.54
CA GLU A 79 -9.50 -4.35 6.48
C GLU A 79 -9.62 -5.24 7.72
N LYS A 80 -9.67 -4.63 8.91
CA LYS A 80 -9.82 -5.32 10.19
C LYS A 80 -11.14 -6.08 10.28
N SER A 81 -12.23 -5.47 9.82
CA SER A 81 -13.55 -6.11 9.81
C SER A 81 -13.62 -7.30 8.85
N LYS A 82 -12.98 -7.18 7.67
CA LYS A 82 -13.00 -8.23 6.64
C LYS A 82 -12.25 -9.50 7.06
N LEU A 83 -11.12 -9.34 7.74
CA LEU A 83 -10.24 -10.46 8.13
C LEU A 83 -10.36 -10.86 9.61
N GLY A 84 -11.03 -10.05 10.42
CA GLY A 84 -11.02 -10.15 11.87
C GLY A 84 -9.90 -9.33 12.49
N GLU A 85 -10.18 -8.61 13.58
CA GLU A 85 -9.32 -7.57 14.12
C GLU A 85 -7.91 -8.05 14.50
N GLY A 86 -7.71 -9.26 14.92
CA GLY A 86 -6.40 -9.81 15.26
C GLY A 86 -5.61 -10.41 14.09
N ASN A 87 -6.20 -10.44 12.88
CA ASN A 87 -5.63 -11.15 11.74
C ASN A 87 -4.97 -10.24 10.69
N VAL A 88 -5.08 -8.92 10.85
CA VAL A 88 -4.43 -7.97 9.92
C VAL A 88 -3.11 -7.52 10.51
N HIS A 89 -2.02 -7.94 9.88
CA HIS A 89 -0.66 -7.67 10.37
C HIS A 89 0.07 -6.60 9.56
N GLY A 90 -0.44 -6.23 8.39
CA GLY A 90 0.16 -5.20 7.55
C GLY A 90 -0.58 -4.97 6.25
N LEU A 91 -0.16 -3.94 5.53
CA LEU A 91 -0.62 -3.59 4.19
C LEU A 91 0.51 -3.80 3.19
N VAL A 92 0.15 -4.25 1.99
CA VAL A 92 1.09 -4.64 0.94
C VAL A 92 0.84 -3.81 -0.31
N MET A 93 1.90 -3.24 -0.87
CA MET A 93 1.88 -2.60 -2.19
C MET A 93 2.28 -3.62 -3.25
N ALA A 94 1.52 -3.70 -4.33
CA ALA A 94 1.86 -4.55 -5.48
C ALA A 94 3.15 -4.08 -6.18
N LEU A 95 3.91 -5.01 -6.75
CA LEU A 95 5.14 -4.70 -7.49
C LEU A 95 4.90 -4.09 -8.86
N LYS A 96 3.66 -4.07 -9.33
CA LYS A 96 3.30 -3.66 -10.67
C LYS A 96 1.97 -2.92 -10.66
N ASN A 97 1.81 -1.98 -11.55
CA ASN A 97 0.52 -1.34 -11.77
C ASN A 97 -0.45 -2.33 -12.44
N THR A 98 -1.71 -2.31 -12.03
CA THR A 98 -2.77 -3.10 -12.68
C THR A 98 -3.04 -2.62 -14.11
N ALA A 99 -2.88 -1.32 -14.32
CA ALA A 99 -2.99 -0.67 -15.63
C ALA A 99 -2.19 0.64 -15.64
N THR A 100 -1.92 1.18 -16.82
CA THR A 100 -1.33 2.49 -17.05
C THR A 100 -2.23 3.28 -17.98
N ASP A 101 -2.21 4.60 -17.89
CA ASP A 101 -2.96 5.52 -18.74
C ASP A 101 -4.47 5.20 -18.77
N ILE A 102 -5.01 4.81 -17.62
CA ILE A 102 -6.40 4.43 -17.46
C ILE A 102 -7.18 5.52 -16.74
N GLN A 103 -8.39 5.77 -17.17
CA GLN A 103 -9.29 6.73 -16.55
C GLN A 103 -9.76 6.19 -15.20
N TRP A 104 -9.87 7.09 -14.21
CA TRP A 104 -10.35 6.73 -12.89
C TRP A 104 -11.81 6.29 -12.92
N SER A 105 -12.67 7.12 -13.52
CA SER A 105 -14.11 6.92 -13.65
C SER A 105 -14.61 7.61 -14.91
N HIS A 106 -15.68 7.08 -15.49
CA HIS A 106 -16.50 7.77 -16.49
C HIS A 106 -17.64 8.58 -15.85
N GLU A 107 -17.85 8.38 -14.54
CA GLU A 107 -18.88 9.04 -13.74
C GLU A 107 -18.30 10.19 -12.93
N GLU A 108 -19.03 11.29 -12.88
CA GLU A 108 -18.69 12.49 -12.08
C GLU A 108 -19.58 12.55 -10.82
N ASN A 109 -19.67 11.47 -10.08
CA ASN A 109 -20.54 11.38 -8.90
C ASN A 109 -19.72 11.48 -7.62
N ASN A 110 -20.14 12.35 -6.72
CA ASN A 110 -19.67 12.37 -5.36
C ASN A 110 -20.47 11.34 -4.54
N LEU A 111 -19.79 10.35 -3.97
CA LEU A 111 -20.44 9.31 -3.17
C LEU A 111 -20.47 9.75 -1.69
N GLU A 112 -21.66 9.79 -1.10
CA GLU A 112 -21.86 10.25 0.29
C GLU A 112 -21.00 9.51 1.32
N ASP A 113 -20.76 8.22 1.09
CA ASP A 113 -19.98 7.36 1.98
C ASP A 113 -18.47 7.39 1.73
N VAL A 114 -18.01 8.16 0.74
CA VAL A 114 -16.58 8.36 0.42
C VAL A 114 -16.22 9.78 0.81
N LYS A 115 -15.39 9.89 1.85
CA LYS A 115 -15.06 11.19 2.44
C LYS A 115 -14.17 12.03 1.51
N ASP A 116 -14.58 13.26 1.26
CA ASP A 116 -13.71 14.29 0.71
C ASP A 116 -12.72 14.80 1.75
N CYS A 117 -11.46 14.95 1.35
CA CYS A 117 -10.40 15.46 2.20
C CYS A 117 -9.91 16.81 1.69
N TRP A 118 -10.09 17.86 2.50
CA TRP A 118 -9.81 19.25 2.13
C TRP A 118 -8.59 19.85 2.82
N SER A 119 -8.04 19.16 3.79
CA SER A 119 -6.86 19.60 4.52
C SER A 119 -5.77 18.55 4.50
N LYS A 120 -4.52 18.97 4.69
CA LYS A 120 -3.37 18.09 4.82
C LYS A 120 -3.58 17.02 5.90
N SER A 121 -4.15 17.42 7.04
CA SER A 121 -4.43 16.49 8.14
C SER A 121 -5.48 15.46 7.76
N GLU A 122 -6.54 15.85 7.06
CA GLU A 122 -7.58 14.92 6.59
C GLU A 122 -7.03 13.95 5.55
N ILE A 123 -6.27 14.46 4.57
CA ILE A 123 -5.61 13.65 3.54
C ILE A 123 -4.71 12.60 4.19
N TYR A 124 -3.85 12.99 5.15
CA TYR A 124 -2.97 12.04 5.85
C TYR A 124 -3.74 11.05 6.71
N SER A 125 -4.84 11.47 7.33
CA SER A 125 -5.66 10.63 8.21
C SER A 125 -6.58 9.68 7.45
N ASP A 126 -6.79 9.88 6.15
CA ASP A 126 -7.63 9.00 5.35
C ASP A 126 -6.90 7.69 5.04
N ILE A 127 -7.19 6.68 5.84
CA ILE A 127 -6.71 5.31 5.70
C ILE A 127 -7.85 4.36 5.27
N SER A 128 -8.86 4.88 4.59
CA SER A 128 -10.12 4.20 4.25
C SER A 128 -10.10 3.52 2.87
N GLY A 129 -8.93 3.16 2.34
CA GLY A 129 -8.79 2.67 0.97
C GLY A 129 -9.73 1.50 0.64
N LEU A 130 -9.75 0.45 1.44
CA LEU A 130 -10.65 -0.70 1.20
C LEU A 130 -12.12 -0.32 1.36
N HIS A 131 -12.47 0.55 2.32
CA HIS A 131 -13.83 1.06 2.47
C HIS A 131 -14.27 1.83 1.22
N ASN A 132 -13.49 2.81 0.80
CA ASN A 132 -13.77 3.63 -0.37
C ASN A 132 -13.88 2.76 -1.63
N TYR A 133 -12.95 1.83 -1.80
CA TYR A 133 -12.94 0.85 -2.88
C TYR A 133 -14.25 0.05 -2.93
N THR A 134 -14.68 -0.49 -1.80
CA THR A 134 -15.93 -1.27 -1.70
C THR A 134 -17.15 -0.41 -2.04
N LYS A 135 -17.22 0.82 -1.54
CA LYS A 135 -18.33 1.75 -1.84
C LYS A 135 -18.42 2.09 -3.32
N ILE A 136 -17.29 2.26 -3.99
CA ILE A 136 -17.26 2.52 -5.43
C ILE A 136 -17.73 1.28 -6.20
N LEU A 137 -17.33 0.07 -5.80
CA LEU A 137 -17.83 -1.16 -6.42
C LEU A 137 -19.34 -1.35 -6.22
N ASP A 138 -19.85 -1.05 -5.02
CA ASP A 138 -21.30 -1.11 -4.74
C ASP A 138 -22.07 -0.12 -5.62
N HIS A 139 -21.56 1.09 -5.76
CA HIS A 139 -22.16 2.11 -6.63
C HIS A 139 -22.10 1.65 -8.10
N ALA A 140 -20.96 1.20 -8.59
CA ALA A 140 -20.81 0.69 -9.96
C ALA A 140 -21.86 -0.40 -10.27
N ASN A 141 -22.05 -1.34 -9.36
CA ASN A 141 -23.08 -2.38 -9.50
C ASN A 141 -24.50 -1.79 -9.58
N SER A 142 -24.77 -0.69 -8.86
CA SER A 142 -26.09 -0.05 -8.84
C SER A 142 -26.42 0.71 -10.15
N ILE A 143 -25.40 1.15 -10.88
CA ILE A 143 -25.56 1.93 -12.12
C ILE A 143 -25.37 1.11 -13.41
N GLY A 144 -25.14 -0.20 -13.29
CA GLY A 144 -25.10 -1.11 -14.42
C GLY A 144 -23.80 -1.86 -14.66
N GLY A 145 -22.70 -1.52 -13.96
CA GLY A 145 -21.48 -2.31 -14.03
C GLY A 145 -20.18 -1.57 -13.71
N ILE A 146 -19.12 -2.36 -13.54
CA ILE A 146 -17.80 -1.88 -13.17
C ILE A 146 -17.09 -1.09 -14.27
N GLU A 147 -17.54 -1.24 -15.52
CA GLU A 147 -17.00 -0.53 -16.67
C GLU A 147 -17.13 1.00 -16.57
N ALA A 148 -18.03 1.50 -15.72
CA ALA A 148 -18.10 2.92 -15.37
C ALA A 148 -16.85 3.40 -14.60
N TYR A 149 -16.08 2.47 -14.01
CA TYR A 149 -14.90 2.72 -13.19
C TYR A 149 -13.69 1.92 -13.69
N PRO A 150 -13.07 2.26 -14.83
CA PRO A 150 -12.01 1.47 -15.47
C PRO A 150 -10.82 1.14 -14.55
N ALA A 151 -10.40 2.09 -13.70
CA ALA A 151 -9.30 1.86 -12.76
C ALA A 151 -9.64 0.76 -11.74
N PHE A 152 -10.89 0.68 -11.30
CA PHE A 152 -11.39 -0.32 -10.36
C PHE A 152 -11.59 -1.67 -11.06
N GLU A 153 -12.08 -1.67 -12.29
CA GLU A 153 -12.18 -2.87 -13.13
C GLU A 153 -10.82 -3.54 -13.32
N ALA A 154 -9.77 -2.74 -13.53
CA ALA A 154 -8.41 -3.26 -13.65
C ALA A 154 -7.92 -3.99 -12.39
N VAL A 155 -8.29 -3.49 -11.20
CA VAL A 155 -7.97 -4.15 -9.93
C VAL A 155 -8.81 -5.41 -9.74
N GLU A 156 -10.11 -5.38 -10.06
CA GLU A 156 -10.99 -6.54 -9.97
C GLU A 156 -10.52 -7.70 -10.85
N LYS A 157 -9.94 -7.43 -12.02
CA LYS A 157 -9.31 -8.46 -12.85
C LYS A 157 -8.16 -9.20 -12.17
N TRP A 158 -7.46 -8.54 -11.23
CA TRP A 158 -6.44 -9.20 -10.42
C TRP A 158 -7.03 -9.96 -9.23
N ASN A 159 -8.15 -9.48 -8.69
CA ASN A 159 -8.88 -10.12 -7.59
C ASN A 159 -9.68 -11.36 -8.06
N ASP A 160 -9.97 -11.46 -9.36
CA ASP A 160 -10.74 -12.57 -9.90
C ASP A 160 -10.03 -13.91 -9.61
N MET A 161 -10.68 -14.73 -8.80
CA MET A 161 -10.18 -16.04 -8.39
C MET A 161 -10.11 -17.07 -9.54
N TYR A 162 -10.80 -16.80 -10.63
CA TYR A 162 -10.81 -17.65 -11.82
C TYR A 162 -9.81 -17.20 -12.88
N SER A 163 -9.28 -15.99 -12.75
CA SER A 163 -8.26 -15.49 -13.68
C SER A 163 -6.90 -16.13 -13.40
N ILE A 164 -6.16 -16.40 -14.47
CA ILE A 164 -4.77 -16.82 -14.40
C ILE A 164 -3.92 -15.55 -14.45
N ASN A 165 -3.60 -15.00 -13.28
CA ASN A 165 -2.67 -13.89 -13.20
C ASN A 165 -1.64 -14.12 -12.09
N GLU A 166 -0.44 -13.64 -12.33
CA GLU A 166 0.71 -13.82 -11.41
C GLU A 166 0.58 -13.02 -10.10
N TYR A 167 -0.30 -12.00 -10.08
CA TYR A 167 -0.54 -11.11 -8.95
C TYR A 167 -1.84 -11.43 -8.20
N ARG A 168 -2.47 -12.57 -8.50
CA ARG A 168 -3.69 -12.96 -7.78
C ARG A 168 -3.44 -12.97 -6.27
N PRO A 169 -4.27 -12.26 -5.48
CA PRO A 169 -4.06 -12.18 -4.04
C PRO A 169 -4.34 -13.53 -3.36
N PRO A 170 -3.60 -13.89 -2.31
CA PRO A 170 -3.91 -15.06 -1.49
C PRO A 170 -5.28 -14.95 -0.83
N ARG A 171 -5.94 -16.08 -0.62
CA ARG A 171 -7.32 -16.14 -0.07
C ARG A 171 -7.45 -15.59 1.35
N ASN A 172 -6.37 -15.57 2.12
CA ASN A 172 -6.33 -15.05 3.49
C ASN A 172 -6.00 -13.56 3.56
N THR A 173 -6.23 -12.81 2.47
CA THR A 173 -6.02 -11.37 2.39
C THR A 173 -7.33 -10.65 2.08
N THR A 174 -7.31 -9.32 2.13
CA THR A 174 -8.45 -8.49 1.70
C THR A 174 -8.68 -8.51 0.19
N GLY A 175 -7.72 -9.02 -0.59
CA GLY A 175 -7.59 -8.73 -2.00
C GLY A 175 -6.90 -7.39 -2.23
N TRP A 176 -6.63 -7.08 -3.51
CA TRP A 176 -6.12 -5.79 -3.93
C TRP A 176 -7.22 -4.74 -3.91
N PHE A 177 -6.85 -3.53 -3.55
CA PHE A 177 -7.73 -2.36 -3.61
C PHE A 177 -6.91 -1.11 -3.93
N ILE A 178 -7.56 -0.04 -4.37
CA ILE A 178 -6.91 1.23 -4.61
C ILE A 178 -6.73 1.94 -3.27
N PRO A 179 -5.50 2.32 -2.91
CA PRO A 179 -5.23 2.94 -1.62
C PRO A 179 -5.85 4.36 -1.52
N SER A 180 -6.24 4.73 -0.32
CA SER A 180 -6.61 6.12 -0.01
C SER A 180 -5.39 7.03 0.04
N SER A 181 -5.64 8.34 0.13
CA SER A 181 -4.58 9.36 0.17
C SER A 181 -3.59 9.16 1.33
N GLY A 182 -4.08 8.84 2.52
CA GLY A 182 -3.22 8.58 3.69
C GLY A 182 -2.41 7.30 3.55
N GLN A 183 -2.93 6.27 2.89
CA GLN A 183 -2.18 5.05 2.58
C GLN A 183 -1.09 5.30 1.53
N TRP A 184 -1.34 6.15 0.53
CA TRP A 184 -0.29 6.63 -0.38
C TRP A 184 0.81 7.37 0.36
N TRP A 185 0.47 8.21 1.34
CA TRP A 185 1.47 8.87 2.16
C TRP A 185 2.31 7.88 2.96
N ASP A 186 1.72 6.82 3.46
CA ASP A 186 2.46 5.76 4.15
C ASP A 186 3.44 5.07 3.20
N ILE A 187 3.05 4.76 1.97
CA ILE A 187 3.94 4.21 0.94
C ILE A 187 5.14 5.14 0.71
N LEU A 188 4.87 6.42 0.49
CA LEU A 188 5.91 7.42 0.22
C LEU A 188 6.88 7.59 1.38
N GLN A 189 6.38 7.63 2.62
CA GLN A 189 7.20 7.78 3.82
C GLN A 189 8.00 6.53 4.17
N ASN A 190 7.40 5.37 3.97
CA ASN A 190 7.93 4.10 4.48
C ASN A 190 8.78 3.36 3.47
N LEU A 191 8.49 3.49 2.18
CA LEU A 191 9.24 2.84 1.11
C LEU A 191 9.94 3.83 0.19
N GLY A 192 9.41 5.02 0.04
CA GLY A 192 9.87 5.97 -0.94
C GLY A 192 11.03 6.87 -0.51
N GLY A 193 11.56 6.72 0.68
CA GLY A 193 12.63 7.58 1.16
C GLY A 193 12.22 9.03 1.41
N CYS A 194 10.92 9.33 1.43
CA CYS A 194 10.42 10.65 1.74
C CYS A 194 10.49 10.92 3.26
N PRO A 195 10.88 12.14 3.67
CA PRO A 195 10.74 12.53 5.06
C PRO A 195 9.25 12.54 5.46
N ALA A 196 8.97 12.48 6.77
CA ALA A 196 7.60 12.44 7.29
C ALA A 196 6.76 13.58 6.71
N MET A 197 5.89 13.27 5.77
CA MET A 197 5.15 14.26 4.98
C MET A 197 4.15 15.05 5.84
N ALA A 198 3.56 14.38 6.83
CA ALA A 198 2.65 15.02 7.77
C ALA A 198 3.29 16.20 8.52
N ASP A 199 4.58 16.08 8.88
CA ASP A 199 5.28 17.06 9.69
C ASP A 199 5.85 18.22 8.88
N LYS A 200 6.22 18.00 7.62
CA LYS A 200 7.03 18.96 6.86
C LYS A 200 6.27 19.79 5.82
N GLY A 201 4.97 19.63 5.71
CA GLY A 201 4.19 20.47 4.82
C GLY A 201 4.65 20.45 3.37
N GLN A 202 4.97 19.32 2.85
CA GLN A 202 5.41 19.19 1.44
C GLN A 202 4.28 19.40 0.43
N GLN A 203 3.10 19.64 0.91
CA GLN A 203 1.98 20.09 0.12
C GLN A 203 2.24 21.54 -0.25
N THR A 204 2.23 21.88 -1.53
CA THR A 204 2.18 23.24 -1.99
C THR A 204 0.81 23.83 -1.62
N SER A 205 0.77 25.05 -1.15
CA SER A 205 -0.41 25.69 -0.56
C SER A 205 -1.59 25.92 -1.52
N SER A 206 -1.42 25.61 -2.81
CA SER A 206 -2.43 25.87 -3.84
C SER A 206 -3.09 24.64 -4.40
N ASP A 207 -2.53 23.43 -4.11
CA ASP A 207 -2.95 22.26 -4.84
C ASP A 207 -3.39 21.17 -3.88
N TYR A 208 -4.65 20.91 -3.86
CA TYR A 208 -5.26 19.82 -3.14
C TYR A 208 -4.68 18.50 -3.65
N GLY A 209 -3.72 17.94 -2.90
CA GLY A 209 -3.17 16.63 -3.20
C GLY A 209 -2.05 16.57 -4.23
N ASP A 210 -1.42 17.70 -4.56
CA ASP A 210 -0.21 17.69 -5.39
C ASP A 210 0.99 17.21 -4.58
N PHE A 211 1.17 15.89 -4.57
CA PHE A 211 2.30 15.25 -3.91
C PHE A 211 3.49 15.25 -4.86
N ARG A 212 4.46 16.09 -4.61
CA ARG A 212 5.73 15.97 -5.28
C ARG A 212 6.57 14.89 -4.57
N TRP A 213 6.83 13.82 -5.27
CA TRP A 213 7.81 12.85 -4.89
C TRP A 213 9.18 13.50 -4.83
N LEU A 214 9.71 13.68 -3.64
CA LEU A 214 11.07 14.18 -3.41
C LEU A 214 12.03 13.06 -2.99
N GLY A 215 11.55 11.84 -2.90
CA GLY A 215 12.36 10.67 -2.62
C GLY A 215 13.26 10.34 -3.79
N GLN A 216 14.48 9.95 -3.48
CA GLN A 216 15.42 9.43 -4.46
C GLN A 216 15.44 7.92 -4.33
N GLY A 217 15.19 7.25 -5.42
CA GLY A 217 15.42 5.84 -5.53
C GLY A 217 14.17 4.98 -5.69
N ASP A 218 14.43 3.80 -6.13
CA ASP A 218 13.44 2.74 -6.24
C ASP A 218 13.02 2.27 -4.84
N VAL A 219 11.81 1.76 -4.75
CA VAL A 219 11.36 1.01 -3.57
C VAL A 219 12.40 -0.08 -3.28
N PRO A 220 12.83 -0.24 -2.03
CA PRO A 220 13.91 -1.16 -1.68
C PRO A 220 13.68 -2.60 -2.14
#